data_64c33a62191d10ff7e10e7cef6940657
#
_entry.id   64c33a62191d10ff7e10e7cef6940657
#
_cell.length_a   1.000
_cell.length_b   1.000
_cell.length_c   1.000
_cell.angle_alpha   90.00
_cell.angle_beta   90.00
_cell.angle_gamma   90.00
#
_symmetry.space_group_name_H-M   'P 1'
#
loop_
_entity.id
_entity.type
_entity.pdbx_description
1 polymer ?
#
loop_
_entity_poly.entity_id
_entity_poly.type
_entity_poly.pdbx_seq_one_letter_code
_entity_poly.pdbx_strand_id
1 'polypeptide(L)'
;MHRPRSGHRHCSLLVAAVLTLAACARGNAPVSPARAPNALEGALDIVAWPGYVERGASDSKYDWVRPFEQDTGCKITVRTAGTSDEMVSLMAQGGYDLVTASGDASLRLVRGGTVQPVDLARIPSFRTLDERLKEAPWHFIDGKHYGVPYQWGPNVLMYNTKVFRKAPTSWSVLFEDGRLADGKPARGRVQAYDGPIYIADAALYLMTHNPALGIKDPYELNEQQYAATLALLRQQHPLVQHYWHDANAQVQDFTRGDAVVSGSWPFQVNALRANQRPVASTIPLEGATGWADTTMMYARARHPNCAYKWLEWSLSPKVQGDVAARFGSLPTVPAACANNALLGPGGCRTNGVNLFDKLHFWRTPEASCRTQTSCVPYRRWSADYAAVMGGR
;
A
#
# COMPACT_ATOMS: atom_id res chain seq x y z
N MET A 1 68.11 0.58 50.18
CA MET A 1 69.31 -0.15 50.60
C MET A 1 69.66 -1.16 49.53
N HIS A 2 70.86 -1.01 48.96
CA HIS A 2 71.74 -1.91 48.23
C HIS A 2 71.30 -2.53 46.86
N ARG A 3 71.95 -2.00 45.84
CA ARG A 3 72.48 -2.71 44.66
C ARG A 3 73.68 -3.58 45.08
N PRO A 4 74.12 -4.60 44.30
CA PRO A 4 75.00 -4.34 43.14
C PRO A 4 74.77 -5.33 41.95
N ARG A 5 75.07 -4.88 40.74
CA ARG A 5 76.14 -5.04 39.72
C ARG A 5 76.70 -6.47 39.57
N SER A 6 76.75 -7.07 38.39
CA SER A 6 77.55 -6.94 37.19
C SER A 6 77.59 -8.25 36.37
N GLY A 7 77.90 -8.20 35.10
CA GLY A 7 78.55 -9.27 34.40
C GLY A 7 78.26 -9.42 32.94
N HIS A 8 79.02 -8.71 32.07
CA HIS A 8 79.08 -8.97 30.60
C HIS A 8 79.68 -10.34 30.28
N ARG A 9 79.12 -11.00 29.26
CA ARG A 9 79.93 -11.79 28.30
C ARG A 9 79.22 -11.80 26.91
N HIS A 10 79.94 -11.26 25.92
CA HIS A 10 79.63 -11.37 24.52
C HIS A 10 79.77 -12.80 24.01
N CYS A 11 78.85 -13.26 23.23
CA CYS A 11 79.03 -14.39 22.32
C CYS A 11 78.37 -14.07 20.98
N SER A 12 79.18 -13.77 20.00
CA SER A 12 78.77 -13.55 18.63
C SER A 12 78.39 -14.88 17.99
N LEU A 13 77.18 -15.05 17.52
CA LEU A 13 76.78 -16.12 16.64
C LEU A 13 76.19 -15.54 15.33
N LEU A 14 76.87 -15.81 14.27
CA LEU A 14 76.46 -15.59 12.88
C LEU A 14 75.21 -16.44 12.59
N VAL A 15 74.11 -15.77 12.24
CA VAL A 15 72.93 -16.46 11.69
C VAL A 15 72.82 -16.12 10.24
N ALA A 16 72.98 -17.13 9.40
CA ALA A 16 72.79 -17.07 7.95
C ALA A 16 71.28 -16.86 7.65
N ALA A 17 70.98 -15.77 6.96
CA ALA A 17 69.61 -15.50 6.49
C ALA A 17 69.29 -16.36 5.26
N VAL A 18 68.42 -17.34 5.44
CA VAL A 18 67.76 -18.07 4.34
C VAL A 18 66.56 -17.27 3.89
N LEU A 19 66.65 -16.58 2.76
CA LEU A 19 65.51 -15.93 2.06
C LEU A 19 64.64 -17.04 1.45
N THR A 20 63.53 -17.38 2.09
CA THR A 20 62.45 -18.14 1.47
C THR A 20 61.55 -17.17 0.71
N LEU A 21 61.59 -17.21 -0.62
CA LEU A 21 60.59 -16.57 -1.49
C LEU A 21 59.25 -17.26 -1.31
N ALA A 22 58.35 -16.64 -0.56
CA ALA A 22 56.96 -17.03 -0.55
C ALA A 22 56.30 -16.49 -1.84
N ALA A 23 56.10 -17.34 -2.82
CA ALA A 23 55.29 -17.07 -3.98
C ALA A 23 53.83 -16.94 -3.50
N CYS A 24 53.28 -15.70 -3.47
CA CYS A 24 51.86 -15.44 -3.31
C CYS A 24 51.10 -15.98 -4.54
N ALA A 25 50.63 -17.21 -4.47
CA ALA A 25 49.63 -17.71 -5.36
C ALA A 25 48.34 -16.90 -5.07
N ARG A 26 48.07 -15.88 -5.91
CA ARG A 26 46.71 -15.29 -5.95
C ARG A 26 45.76 -16.35 -6.45
N GLY A 27 45.10 -17.03 -5.56
CA GLY A 27 43.97 -17.88 -5.87
C GLY A 27 42.90 -17.00 -6.53
N ASN A 28 42.68 -17.17 -7.81
CA ASN A 28 41.51 -16.64 -8.50
C ASN A 28 40.28 -17.25 -7.74
N ALA A 29 39.55 -16.42 -6.99
CA ALA A 29 38.23 -16.80 -6.51
C ALA A 29 37.42 -17.27 -7.74
N PRO A 30 36.67 -18.38 -7.64
CA PRO A 30 35.86 -18.83 -8.76
C PRO A 30 34.88 -17.71 -9.14
N VAL A 31 35.07 -17.18 -10.35
CA VAL A 31 34.09 -16.26 -10.95
C VAL A 31 32.83 -17.10 -11.12
N SER A 32 31.81 -16.81 -10.33
CA SER A 32 30.49 -17.42 -10.54
C SER A 32 30.10 -17.22 -12.00
N PRO A 33 29.69 -18.28 -12.73
CA PRO A 33 29.32 -18.14 -14.14
C PRO A 33 28.26 -17.05 -14.26
N ALA A 34 28.45 -16.13 -15.20
CA ALA A 34 27.47 -15.09 -15.50
C ALA A 34 26.13 -15.78 -15.78
N ARG A 35 25.10 -15.45 -15.01
CA ARG A 35 23.77 -16.03 -15.15
C ARG A 35 23.23 -15.72 -16.54
N ALA A 36 22.61 -16.70 -17.21
CA ALA A 36 21.99 -16.47 -18.52
C ALA A 36 20.99 -15.29 -18.42
N PRO A 37 20.89 -14.41 -19.40
CA PRO A 37 20.11 -13.16 -19.31
C PRO A 37 18.66 -13.33 -18.86
N ASN A 38 18.06 -14.52 -19.10
CA ASN A 38 16.67 -14.84 -18.74
C ASN A 38 16.54 -15.92 -17.64
N ALA A 39 17.66 -16.30 -16.98
CA ALA A 39 17.62 -17.28 -15.91
C ALA A 39 16.92 -16.69 -14.66
N LEU A 40 15.97 -17.45 -14.10
CA LEU A 40 15.29 -17.06 -12.87
C LEU A 40 16.26 -17.02 -11.70
N GLU A 41 16.11 -16.03 -10.84
CA GLU A 41 17.06 -15.77 -9.75
C GLU A 41 16.80 -16.67 -8.54
N GLY A 42 15.61 -17.29 -8.45
CA GLY A 42 15.24 -18.20 -7.39
C GLY A 42 14.70 -17.51 -6.12
N ALA A 43 14.62 -16.19 -6.10
CA ALA A 43 14.08 -15.41 -5.01
C ALA A 43 13.30 -14.21 -5.52
N LEU A 44 12.41 -13.65 -4.69
CA LEU A 44 11.64 -12.44 -4.98
C LEU A 44 11.20 -11.79 -3.67
N ASP A 45 11.59 -10.54 -3.46
CA ASP A 45 11.28 -9.77 -2.26
C ASP A 45 10.23 -8.70 -2.58
N ILE A 46 9.05 -8.78 -1.95
CA ILE A 46 7.88 -7.95 -2.27
C ILE A 46 7.46 -7.12 -1.04
N VAL A 47 7.24 -5.82 -1.23
CA VAL A 47 6.48 -4.97 -0.30
C VAL A 47 5.03 -4.93 -0.76
N ALA A 48 4.08 -5.26 0.13
CA ALA A 48 2.66 -5.31 -0.23
C ALA A 48 1.74 -4.98 0.94
N TRP A 49 0.49 -4.66 0.63
CA TRP A 49 -0.58 -4.58 1.61
C TRP A 49 -0.86 -5.95 2.24
N PRO A 50 -1.31 -6.01 3.51
CA PRO A 50 -1.80 -7.26 4.11
C PRO A 50 -2.90 -7.89 3.24
N GLY A 51 -2.80 -9.19 2.97
CA GLY A 51 -3.78 -9.91 2.15
C GLY A 51 -3.53 -9.91 0.63
N TYR A 52 -2.48 -9.25 0.15
CA TYR A 52 -2.18 -9.18 -1.30
C TYR A 52 -1.23 -10.28 -1.80
N VAL A 53 -0.47 -10.89 -0.92
CA VAL A 53 0.48 -11.97 -1.26
C VAL A 53 0.32 -13.09 -0.24
N GLU A 54 -0.63 -13.99 -0.49
CA GLU A 54 -1.05 -15.02 0.47
C GLU A 54 -0.55 -16.40 0.07
N ARG A 55 -0.11 -17.16 1.10
CA ARG A 55 0.32 -18.55 0.94
C ARG A 55 -0.52 -19.54 1.78
N GLY A 56 -1.77 -19.20 2.05
CA GLY A 56 -2.70 -20.05 2.79
C GLY A 56 -2.38 -20.24 4.27
N ALA A 57 -1.64 -19.31 4.89
CA ALA A 57 -1.25 -19.43 6.29
C ALA A 57 -2.42 -19.25 7.26
N SER A 58 -3.30 -18.31 6.99
CA SER A 58 -4.48 -18.02 7.80
C SER A 58 -5.73 -18.81 7.34
N ASP A 59 -5.83 -19.12 6.06
CA ASP A 59 -6.91 -19.90 5.45
C ASP A 59 -6.37 -20.53 4.17
N SER A 60 -6.30 -21.85 4.14
CA SER A 60 -5.65 -22.65 3.08
C SER A 60 -6.26 -22.43 1.68
N LYS A 61 -7.49 -21.93 1.58
CA LYS A 61 -8.12 -21.62 0.28
C LYS A 61 -7.52 -20.40 -0.40
N TYR A 62 -6.85 -19.52 0.36
CA TYR A 62 -6.20 -18.30 -0.15
C TYR A 62 -4.70 -18.54 -0.33
N ASP A 63 -4.32 -19.21 -1.40
CA ASP A 63 -2.93 -19.53 -1.73
C ASP A 63 -2.67 -19.36 -3.22
N TRP A 64 -1.99 -18.29 -3.58
CA TRP A 64 -1.48 -18.07 -4.93
C TRP A 64 0.04 -17.93 -4.96
N VAL A 65 0.69 -18.01 -3.81
CA VAL A 65 2.14 -17.95 -3.70
C VAL A 65 2.79 -19.31 -3.91
N ARG A 66 2.32 -20.36 -3.22
CA ARG A 66 2.94 -21.70 -3.37
C ARG A 66 2.89 -22.24 -4.80
N PRO A 67 1.76 -22.14 -5.55
CA PRO A 67 1.73 -22.54 -6.96
C PRO A 67 2.74 -21.77 -7.82
N PHE A 68 2.90 -20.46 -7.61
CA PHE A 68 3.92 -19.67 -8.29
C PHE A 68 5.35 -20.16 -7.97
N GLU A 69 5.64 -20.40 -6.69
CA GLU A 69 6.95 -20.89 -6.27
C GLU A 69 7.26 -22.29 -6.83
N GLN A 70 6.24 -23.15 -6.93
CA GLN A 70 6.38 -24.50 -7.51
C GLN A 70 6.65 -24.44 -9.02
N ASP A 71 5.96 -23.55 -9.74
CA ASP A 71 6.08 -23.41 -11.18
C ASP A 71 7.41 -22.75 -11.60
N THR A 72 7.86 -21.75 -10.82
CA THR A 72 9.00 -20.92 -11.22
C THR A 72 10.29 -21.17 -10.44
N GLY A 73 10.20 -21.77 -9.26
CA GLY A 73 11.32 -21.86 -8.32
C GLY A 73 11.67 -20.53 -7.63
N CYS A 74 10.96 -19.41 -7.93
CA CYS A 74 11.18 -18.11 -7.31
C CYS A 74 10.53 -18.07 -5.92
N LYS A 75 11.31 -18.16 -4.86
CA LYS A 75 10.85 -18.09 -3.48
C LYS A 75 10.49 -16.67 -3.10
N ILE A 76 9.27 -16.46 -2.60
CA ILE A 76 8.75 -15.14 -2.25
C ILE A 76 8.95 -14.84 -0.78
N THR A 77 9.55 -13.69 -0.48
CA THR A 77 9.53 -13.05 0.83
C THR A 77 8.66 -11.81 0.77
N VAL A 78 7.73 -11.67 1.73
CA VAL A 78 6.81 -10.54 1.80
C VAL A 78 7.10 -9.68 3.01
N ARG A 79 7.25 -8.37 2.80
CA ARG A 79 7.15 -7.35 3.83
C ARG A 79 5.80 -6.65 3.69
N THR A 80 4.93 -6.80 4.68
CA THR A 80 3.68 -6.04 4.71
C THR A 80 3.92 -4.60 5.21
N ALA A 81 3.20 -3.66 4.63
CA ALA A 81 3.15 -2.27 5.06
C ALA A 81 1.70 -1.84 5.26
N GLY A 82 1.44 -1.02 6.26
CA GLY A 82 0.10 -0.55 6.64
C GLY A 82 -0.29 0.78 6.01
N THR A 83 0.70 1.54 5.47
CA THR A 83 0.47 2.86 4.86
C THR A 83 1.30 3.05 3.60
N SER A 84 0.84 3.95 2.72
CA SER A 84 1.59 4.40 1.54
C SER A 84 2.94 5.02 1.91
N ASP A 85 3.01 5.76 3.01
CA ASP A 85 4.26 6.38 3.48
C ASP A 85 5.27 5.34 3.97
N GLU A 86 4.82 4.28 4.65
CA GLU A 86 5.68 3.15 5.01
C GLU A 86 6.23 2.45 3.76
N MET A 87 5.40 2.23 2.73
CA MET A 87 5.86 1.63 1.46
C MET A 87 6.94 2.47 0.79
N VAL A 88 6.74 3.78 0.69
CA VAL A 88 7.74 4.69 0.11
C VAL A 88 9.04 4.65 0.92
N SER A 89 8.95 4.62 2.25
CA SER A 89 10.11 4.53 3.14
C SER A 89 10.88 3.21 2.99
N LEU A 90 10.17 2.08 2.97
CA LEU A 90 10.77 0.76 2.76
C LEU A 90 11.48 0.66 1.41
N MET A 91 10.84 1.14 0.35
CA MET A 91 11.45 1.13 -0.98
C MET A 91 12.66 2.06 -1.10
N ALA A 92 12.68 3.17 -0.38
CA ALA A 92 13.86 4.06 -0.32
C ALA A 92 15.06 3.41 0.40
N GLN A 93 14.80 2.54 1.39
CA GLN A 93 15.84 1.75 2.07
C GLN A 93 16.43 0.69 1.13
N GLY A 94 15.66 0.23 0.13
CA GLY A 94 16.05 -0.81 -0.82
C GLY A 94 15.96 -2.22 -0.22
N GLY A 95 16.48 -3.20 -0.99
CA GLY A 95 16.45 -4.61 -0.57
C GLY A 95 15.22 -5.38 -1.04
N TYR A 96 14.31 -4.73 -1.75
CA TYR A 96 13.10 -5.33 -2.33
C TYR A 96 13.18 -5.30 -3.87
N ASP A 97 12.37 -6.12 -4.52
CA ASP A 97 12.26 -6.18 -5.98
C ASP A 97 10.98 -5.53 -6.48
N LEU A 98 9.88 -5.74 -5.76
CA LEU A 98 8.56 -5.24 -6.12
C LEU A 98 7.91 -4.51 -4.93
N VAL A 99 7.04 -3.56 -5.27
CA VAL A 99 6.10 -2.95 -4.33
C VAL A 99 4.72 -2.89 -4.98
N THR A 100 3.67 -3.24 -4.22
CA THR A 100 2.28 -3.04 -4.66
C THR A 100 1.70 -1.87 -3.88
N ALA A 101 1.66 -0.70 -4.51
CA ALA A 101 1.37 0.58 -3.89
C ALA A 101 0.16 1.28 -4.50
N SER A 102 -0.58 2.01 -3.67
CA SER A 102 -1.71 2.83 -4.10
C SER A 102 -1.25 4.09 -4.84
N GLY A 103 -2.17 4.73 -5.58
CA GLY A 103 -1.85 5.84 -6.46
C GLY A 103 -1.20 7.05 -5.79
N ASP A 104 -1.44 7.26 -4.50
CA ASP A 104 -0.79 8.32 -3.70
C ASP A 104 0.68 8.04 -3.39
N ALA A 105 1.12 6.78 -3.41
CA ALA A 105 2.52 6.40 -3.28
C ALA A 105 3.21 6.24 -4.64
N SER A 106 2.50 5.72 -5.65
CA SER A 106 3.06 5.35 -6.95
C SER A 106 3.79 6.51 -7.62
N LEU A 107 3.19 7.70 -7.70
CA LEU A 107 3.81 8.86 -8.32
C LEU A 107 5.06 9.33 -7.55
N ARG A 108 5.06 9.23 -6.21
CA ARG A 108 6.24 9.55 -5.38
C ARG A 108 7.40 8.59 -5.64
N LEU A 109 7.10 7.30 -5.81
CA LEU A 109 8.10 6.28 -6.15
C LEU A 109 8.71 6.52 -7.54
N VAL A 110 7.87 6.91 -8.52
CA VAL A 110 8.32 7.27 -9.88
C VAL A 110 9.19 8.53 -9.85
N ARG A 111 8.70 9.63 -9.25
CA ARG A 111 9.42 10.91 -9.17
C ARG A 111 10.71 10.81 -8.36
N GLY A 112 10.74 9.94 -7.35
CA GLY A 112 11.94 9.65 -6.56
C GLY A 112 12.96 8.75 -7.26
N GLY A 113 12.68 8.25 -8.47
CA GLY A 113 13.55 7.31 -9.18
C GLY A 113 13.72 5.97 -8.46
N THR A 114 12.81 5.64 -7.56
CA THR A 114 12.86 4.42 -6.74
C THR A 114 12.41 3.20 -7.54
N VAL A 115 11.51 3.40 -8.50
CA VAL A 115 10.99 2.35 -9.39
C VAL A 115 11.37 2.65 -10.84
N GLN A 116 11.38 1.61 -11.68
CA GLN A 116 11.74 1.70 -13.09
C GLN A 116 10.53 1.39 -13.99
N PRO A 117 10.54 1.85 -15.25
CA PRO A 117 9.58 1.42 -16.25
C PRO A 117 9.62 -0.10 -16.45
N VAL A 118 8.47 -0.70 -16.71
CA VAL A 118 8.35 -2.12 -17.02
C VAL A 118 8.28 -2.37 -18.53
N ASP A 119 8.90 -3.46 -18.96
CA ASP A 119 8.81 -3.95 -20.34
C ASP A 119 7.54 -4.79 -20.51
N LEU A 120 6.52 -4.22 -21.14
CA LEU A 120 5.24 -4.89 -21.37
C LEU A 120 5.33 -6.10 -22.30
N ALA A 121 6.37 -6.22 -23.13
CA ALA A 121 6.59 -7.42 -23.95
C ALA A 121 6.84 -8.67 -23.08
N ARG A 122 7.29 -8.47 -21.85
CA ARG A 122 7.47 -9.53 -20.84
C ARG A 122 6.22 -9.82 -20.01
N ILE A 123 5.13 -9.08 -20.22
CA ILE A 123 3.86 -9.16 -19.49
C ILE A 123 2.68 -9.25 -20.48
N PRO A 124 2.57 -10.34 -21.25
CA PRO A 124 1.52 -10.49 -22.28
C PRO A 124 0.08 -10.29 -21.76
N SER A 125 -0.17 -10.65 -20.50
CA SER A 125 -1.49 -10.50 -19.86
C SER A 125 -1.86 -9.04 -19.56
N PHE A 126 -0.93 -8.06 -19.71
CA PHE A 126 -1.24 -6.65 -19.57
C PHE A 126 -2.40 -6.19 -20.49
N ARG A 127 -2.52 -6.80 -21.67
CA ARG A 127 -3.61 -6.53 -22.62
C ARG A 127 -5.01 -6.85 -22.07
N THR A 128 -5.11 -7.72 -21.06
CA THR A 128 -6.40 -8.16 -20.49
C THR A 128 -6.92 -7.27 -19.37
N LEU A 129 -6.15 -6.24 -18.98
CA LEU A 129 -6.53 -5.26 -17.98
C LEU A 129 -7.73 -4.43 -18.43
N ASP A 130 -8.48 -3.93 -17.46
CA ASP A 130 -9.51 -2.91 -17.66
C ASP A 130 -8.87 -1.66 -18.29
N GLU A 131 -9.40 -1.23 -19.43
CA GLU A 131 -8.87 -0.09 -20.20
C GLU A 131 -8.76 1.20 -19.36
N ARG A 132 -9.67 1.40 -18.41
CA ARG A 132 -9.69 2.56 -17.52
C ARG A 132 -8.48 2.63 -16.58
N LEU A 133 -7.79 1.51 -16.37
CA LEU A 133 -6.66 1.39 -15.46
C LEU A 133 -5.31 1.26 -16.17
N LYS A 134 -5.28 0.92 -17.46
CA LYS A 134 -4.03 0.69 -18.21
C LYS A 134 -3.10 1.89 -18.21
N GLU A 135 -3.64 3.08 -18.41
CA GLU A 135 -2.88 4.34 -18.51
C GLU A 135 -3.27 5.33 -17.41
N ALA A 136 -3.52 4.81 -16.21
CA ALA A 136 -3.88 5.67 -15.10
C ALA A 136 -2.71 6.61 -14.71
N PRO A 137 -3.00 7.89 -14.37
CA PRO A 137 -1.99 8.94 -14.24
C PRO A 137 -1.03 8.78 -13.06
N TRP A 138 -1.23 7.81 -12.20
CA TRP A 138 -0.33 7.52 -11.08
C TRP A 138 0.75 6.49 -11.40
N HIS A 139 0.68 5.79 -12.55
CA HIS A 139 1.70 4.83 -12.97
C HIS A 139 2.07 4.90 -14.47
N PHE A 140 1.29 5.60 -15.28
CA PHE A 140 1.62 5.89 -16.68
C PHE A 140 2.11 7.34 -16.77
N ILE A 141 3.43 7.52 -16.84
CA ILE A 141 4.09 8.81 -16.73
C ILE A 141 5.03 8.99 -17.92
N ASP A 142 4.90 10.12 -18.61
CA ASP A 142 5.74 10.48 -19.76
C ASP A 142 5.84 9.35 -20.82
N GLY A 143 4.67 8.72 -21.13
CA GLY A 143 4.56 7.64 -22.09
C GLY A 143 5.14 6.30 -21.66
N LYS A 144 5.45 6.12 -20.37
CA LYS A 144 6.05 4.89 -19.83
C LYS A 144 5.15 4.28 -18.73
N HIS A 145 5.01 2.96 -18.76
CA HIS A 145 4.38 2.21 -17.68
C HIS A 145 5.40 1.90 -16.59
N TYR A 146 5.15 2.34 -15.37
CA TYR A 146 6.04 2.09 -14.22
C TYR A 146 5.56 0.91 -13.35
N GLY A 147 4.54 0.20 -13.79
CA GLY A 147 4.04 -0.98 -13.10
C GLY A 147 2.79 -1.55 -13.77
N VAL A 148 2.19 -2.51 -13.08
CA VAL A 148 1.03 -3.26 -13.52
C VAL A 148 -0.10 -3.05 -12.52
N PRO A 149 -1.28 -2.54 -12.94
CA PRO A 149 -2.46 -2.46 -12.10
C PRO A 149 -2.81 -3.83 -11.53
N TYR A 150 -3.09 -3.89 -10.21
CA TYR A 150 -3.27 -5.16 -9.52
C TYR A 150 -4.69 -5.33 -8.96
N GLN A 151 -5.11 -4.44 -8.06
CA GLN A 151 -6.45 -4.44 -7.48
C GLN A 151 -6.92 -2.99 -7.31
N TRP A 152 -8.24 -2.79 -7.21
CA TRP A 152 -8.83 -1.51 -6.88
C TRP A 152 -10.04 -1.67 -5.98
N GLY A 153 -10.49 -0.59 -5.35
CA GLY A 153 -11.67 -0.64 -4.51
C GLY A 153 -12.02 0.70 -3.87
N PRO A 154 -13.23 0.80 -3.31
CA PRO A 154 -13.68 1.96 -2.58
C PRO A 154 -13.12 1.99 -1.14
N ASN A 155 -12.94 3.18 -0.59
CA ASN A 155 -13.04 3.38 0.84
C ASN A 155 -14.52 3.38 1.21
N VAL A 156 -14.89 2.56 2.19
CA VAL A 156 -16.30 2.37 2.56
C VAL A 156 -16.58 2.97 3.95
N LEU A 157 -17.79 3.46 4.14
CA LEU A 157 -18.29 3.80 5.47
C LEU A 157 -18.75 2.51 6.15
N MET A 158 -17.94 1.96 7.04
CA MET A 158 -18.26 0.80 7.87
C MET A 158 -18.98 1.24 9.13
N TYR A 159 -20.05 0.52 9.50
CA TYR A 159 -20.85 0.84 10.66
C TYR A 159 -21.37 -0.41 11.39
N ASN A 160 -21.60 -0.29 12.70
CA ASN A 160 -22.22 -1.32 13.52
C ASN A 160 -23.74 -1.30 13.32
N THR A 161 -24.33 -2.40 12.88
CA THR A 161 -25.77 -2.52 12.56
C THR A 161 -26.67 -2.52 13.79
N LYS A 162 -26.12 -2.69 15.01
CA LYS A 162 -26.88 -2.51 16.26
C LYS A 162 -27.03 -1.03 16.64
N VAL A 163 -26.07 -0.19 16.20
CA VAL A 163 -26.10 1.26 16.40
C VAL A 163 -26.87 1.93 15.26
N PHE A 164 -26.56 1.58 14.03
CA PHE A 164 -27.20 2.12 12.83
C PHE A 164 -28.12 1.07 12.23
N ARG A 165 -29.42 1.13 12.55
CA ARG A 165 -30.43 0.21 11.99
C ARG A 165 -30.72 0.43 10.50
N LYS A 166 -30.41 1.63 10.01
CA LYS A 166 -30.37 2.00 8.59
C LYS A 166 -28.96 2.44 8.24
N ALA A 167 -28.52 2.13 7.01
CA ALA A 167 -27.23 2.57 6.54
C ALA A 167 -27.09 4.10 6.61
N PRO A 168 -26.01 4.64 7.14
CA PRO A 168 -25.71 6.07 7.05
C PRO A 168 -25.63 6.49 5.58
N THR A 169 -26.22 7.64 5.25
CA THR A 169 -26.26 8.15 3.88
C THR A 169 -25.25 9.27 3.62
N SER A 170 -24.54 9.72 4.65
CA SER A 170 -23.54 10.79 4.57
C SER A 170 -22.32 10.47 5.42
N TRP A 171 -21.17 10.97 5.00
CA TRP A 171 -19.93 10.96 5.79
C TRP A 171 -20.01 11.90 7.02
N SER A 172 -21.07 12.72 7.16
CA SER A 172 -21.28 13.59 8.32
C SER A 172 -21.14 12.86 9.65
N VAL A 173 -21.52 11.57 9.71
CA VAL A 173 -21.37 10.71 10.89
C VAL A 173 -19.91 10.55 11.36
N LEU A 174 -18.94 10.83 10.49
CA LEU A 174 -17.50 10.85 10.84
C LEU A 174 -17.00 12.27 11.15
N PHE A 175 -17.52 13.29 10.47
CA PHE A 175 -16.93 14.62 10.48
C PHE A 175 -17.63 15.58 11.44
N GLU A 176 -18.95 15.52 11.57
CA GLU A 176 -19.73 16.59 12.22
C GLU A 176 -20.73 16.10 13.25
N ASP A 177 -21.22 14.87 13.14
CA ASP A 177 -22.31 14.38 13.98
C ASP A 177 -21.88 14.26 15.45
N GLY A 178 -22.38 15.10 16.31
CA GLY A 178 -22.11 15.01 17.74
C GLY A 178 -22.77 13.80 18.42
N ARG A 179 -23.84 13.23 17.80
CA ARG A 179 -24.56 12.05 18.26
C ARG A 179 -24.79 11.06 17.13
N LEU A 180 -24.66 9.78 17.45
CA LEU A 180 -24.88 8.68 16.50
C LEU A 180 -26.35 8.24 16.51
N ALA A 181 -26.71 7.31 15.63
CA ALA A 181 -28.09 6.86 15.41
C ALA A 181 -28.76 6.22 16.66
N ASP A 182 -27.99 5.77 17.64
CA ASP A 182 -28.46 5.29 18.94
C ASP A 182 -28.66 6.41 19.96
N GLY A 183 -28.52 7.66 19.56
CA GLY A 183 -28.67 8.85 20.42
C GLY A 183 -27.48 9.13 21.34
N LYS A 184 -26.46 8.29 21.35
CA LYS A 184 -25.27 8.45 22.19
C LYS A 184 -24.22 9.37 21.50
N PRO A 185 -23.33 10.01 22.29
CA PRO A 185 -22.25 10.82 21.73
C PRO A 185 -21.41 10.05 20.73
N ALA A 186 -20.98 10.71 19.65
CA ALA A 186 -20.03 10.19 18.69
C ALA A 186 -18.60 10.13 19.26
N ARG A 187 -18.27 11.06 20.15
CA ARG A 187 -16.94 11.17 20.78
C ARG A 187 -16.45 9.84 21.33
N GLY A 188 -15.26 9.42 20.90
CA GLY A 188 -14.61 8.19 21.32
C GLY A 188 -15.22 6.91 20.73
N ARG A 189 -16.09 7.03 19.70
CA ARG A 189 -16.74 5.88 19.04
C ARG A 189 -16.57 5.87 17.51
N VAL A 190 -15.96 6.93 16.99
CA VAL A 190 -15.63 7.11 15.58
C VAL A 190 -14.17 6.73 15.37
N GLN A 191 -13.86 6.13 14.25
CA GLN A 191 -12.49 5.94 13.78
C GLN A 191 -12.31 6.51 12.37
N ALA A 192 -11.06 6.83 12.02
CA ALA A 192 -10.69 7.32 10.71
C ALA A 192 -9.33 6.72 10.30
N TYR A 193 -9.01 6.77 9.01
CA TYR A 193 -7.71 6.32 8.50
C TYR A 193 -6.59 7.24 8.95
N ASP A 194 -5.43 6.66 9.33
CA ASP A 194 -4.24 7.38 9.75
C ASP A 194 -3.28 7.55 8.57
N GLY A 195 -3.35 8.67 7.90
CA GLY A 195 -2.44 9.01 6.80
C GLY A 195 -2.80 10.35 6.17
N PRO A 196 -1.81 11.09 5.64
CA PRO A 196 -2.03 12.41 5.04
C PRO A 196 -3.06 12.40 3.90
N ILE A 197 -3.20 11.27 3.20
CA ILE A 197 -4.17 11.12 2.11
C ILE A 197 -5.63 11.24 2.59
N TYR A 198 -5.89 11.01 3.89
CA TYR A 198 -7.22 11.19 4.49
C TYR A 198 -7.73 12.64 4.40
N ILE A 199 -6.86 13.62 4.16
CA ILE A 199 -7.27 15.00 3.84
C ILE A 199 -8.21 15.02 2.62
N ALA A 200 -8.02 14.11 1.64
CA ALA A 200 -8.90 14.01 0.48
C ALA A 200 -10.30 13.55 0.82
N ASP A 201 -10.48 12.69 1.84
CA ASP A 201 -11.81 12.27 2.31
C ASP A 201 -12.58 13.45 2.91
N ALA A 202 -11.92 14.29 3.68
CA ALA A 202 -12.49 15.53 4.20
C ALA A 202 -12.81 16.55 3.07
N ALA A 203 -11.94 16.65 2.06
CA ALA A 203 -12.18 17.49 0.90
C ALA A 203 -13.38 16.99 0.08
N LEU A 204 -13.51 15.69 -0.14
CA LEU A 204 -14.64 15.05 -0.80
C LEU A 204 -15.96 15.39 -0.07
N TYR A 205 -15.98 15.30 1.26
CA TYR A 205 -17.13 15.71 2.05
C TYR A 205 -17.50 17.18 1.80
N LEU A 206 -16.52 18.08 1.82
CA LEU A 206 -16.74 19.51 1.57
C LEU A 206 -17.18 19.84 0.15
N MET A 207 -16.88 19.01 -0.85
CA MET A 207 -17.39 19.21 -2.22
C MET A 207 -18.92 19.29 -2.24
N THR A 208 -19.58 18.50 -1.41
CA THR A 208 -21.06 18.47 -1.31
C THR A 208 -21.59 19.41 -0.23
N HIS A 209 -20.95 19.48 0.92
CA HIS A 209 -21.47 20.19 2.10
C HIS A 209 -21.05 21.67 2.16
N ASN A 210 -20.03 22.07 1.39
CA ASN A 210 -19.66 23.48 1.21
C ASN A 210 -19.31 23.78 -0.26
N PRO A 211 -20.29 23.77 -1.17
CA PRO A 211 -20.08 23.95 -2.60
C PRO A 211 -19.49 25.32 -2.95
N ALA A 212 -19.61 26.32 -2.05
CA ALA A 212 -19.02 27.65 -2.26
C ALA A 212 -17.47 27.61 -2.31
N LEU A 213 -16.84 26.56 -1.76
CA LEU A 213 -15.40 26.35 -1.91
C LEU A 213 -14.98 26.00 -3.34
N GLY A 214 -15.91 25.52 -4.18
CA GLY A 214 -15.63 25.18 -5.58
C GLY A 214 -14.60 24.05 -5.76
N ILE A 215 -14.47 23.12 -4.78
CA ILE A 215 -13.59 21.96 -4.91
C ILE A 215 -14.13 21.07 -6.04
N LYS A 216 -13.30 20.78 -7.04
CA LYS A 216 -13.64 19.90 -8.18
C LYS A 216 -12.96 18.55 -8.10
N ASP A 217 -11.85 18.48 -7.38
CA ASP A 217 -11.02 17.30 -7.22
C ASP A 217 -10.42 17.30 -5.80
N PRO A 218 -10.66 16.25 -4.99
CA PRO A 218 -10.21 16.24 -3.61
C PRO A 218 -8.68 16.18 -3.43
N TYR A 219 -7.94 15.94 -4.50
CA TYR A 219 -6.47 15.92 -4.50
C TYR A 219 -5.84 17.19 -5.08
N GLU A 220 -6.65 18.09 -5.65
CA GLU A 220 -6.19 19.34 -6.26
C GLU A 220 -6.80 20.53 -5.51
N LEU A 221 -6.28 20.81 -4.31
CA LEU A 221 -6.77 21.85 -3.41
C LEU A 221 -5.87 23.09 -3.46
N ASN A 222 -6.46 24.27 -3.68
CA ASN A 222 -5.77 25.55 -3.44
C ASN A 222 -5.67 25.84 -1.92
N GLU A 223 -4.97 26.88 -1.53
CA GLU A 223 -4.73 27.23 -0.12
C GLU A 223 -6.03 27.44 0.68
N GLN A 224 -7.06 28.06 0.09
CA GLN A 224 -8.35 28.30 0.75
C GLN A 224 -9.11 26.99 0.98
N GLN A 225 -9.22 26.15 -0.05
CA GLN A 225 -9.87 24.85 -0.01
C GLN A 225 -9.16 23.93 1.00
N TYR A 226 -7.83 23.93 0.93
CA TYR A 226 -6.98 23.14 1.83
C TYR A 226 -7.13 23.57 3.29
N ALA A 227 -7.10 24.88 3.56
CA ALA A 227 -7.30 25.40 4.91
C ALA A 227 -8.68 25.02 5.49
N ALA A 228 -9.74 25.08 4.68
CA ALA A 228 -11.10 24.66 5.07
C ALA A 228 -11.13 23.14 5.38
N THR A 229 -10.44 22.34 4.58
CA THR A 229 -10.35 20.88 4.77
C THR A 229 -9.62 20.54 6.09
N LEU A 230 -8.51 21.21 6.39
CA LEU A 230 -7.81 21.04 7.66
C LEU A 230 -8.65 21.51 8.86
N ALA A 231 -9.46 22.55 8.69
CA ALA A 231 -10.37 23.01 9.74
C ALA A 231 -11.40 21.93 10.07
N LEU A 232 -11.97 21.27 9.05
CA LEU A 232 -12.89 20.15 9.25
C LEU A 232 -12.22 18.96 9.98
N LEU A 233 -10.99 18.62 9.64
CA LEU A 233 -10.24 17.57 10.35
C LEU A 233 -9.97 17.92 11.81
N ARG A 234 -9.65 19.18 12.13
CA ARG A 234 -9.53 19.64 13.52
C ARG A 234 -10.86 19.56 14.28
N GLN A 235 -11.98 19.83 13.62
CA GLN A 235 -13.30 19.67 14.19
C GLN A 235 -13.63 18.19 14.46
N GLN A 236 -13.28 17.30 13.55
CA GLN A 236 -13.47 15.85 13.68
C GLN A 236 -12.62 15.25 14.80
N HIS A 237 -11.38 15.73 14.96
CA HIS A 237 -10.37 15.13 15.84
C HIS A 237 -10.90 14.74 17.25
N PRO A 238 -11.68 15.57 17.97
CA PRO A 238 -12.25 15.21 19.26
C PRO A 238 -13.29 14.07 19.22
N LEU A 239 -13.84 13.74 18.06
CA LEU A 239 -14.81 12.65 17.90
C LEU A 239 -14.11 11.30 17.75
N VAL A 240 -12.89 11.32 17.18
CA VAL A 240 -12.15 10.11 16.83
C VAL A 240 -11.56 9.44 18.05
N GLN A 241 -11.87 8.17 18.23
CA GLN A 241 -11.31 7.32 19.27
C GLN A 241 -9.88 6.91 18.92
N HIS A 242 -9.66 6.52 17.65
CA HIS A 242 -8.38 6.03 17.15
C HIS A 242 -8.30 6.28 15.64
N TYR A 243 -7.15 6.78 15.19
CA TYR A 243 -6.79 6.78 13.77
C TYR A 243 -6.05 5.50 13.46
N TRP A 244 -6.60 4.69 12.57
CA TRP A 244 -6.07 3.37 12.28
C TRP A 244 -5.19 3.38 11.01
N HIS A 245 -4.07 2.69 11.07
CA HIS A 245 -3.22 2.34 9.92
C HIS A 245 -3.00 0.84 9.82
N ASP A 246 -3.31 0.08 10.88
CA ASP A 246 -3.34 -1.38 10.87
C ASP A 246 -4.78 -1.87 10.77
N ALA A 247 -5.09 -2.53 9.64
CA ALA A 247 -6.42 -3.06 9.38
C ALA A 247 -6.88 -4.09 10.44
N ASN A 248 -5.96 -4.89 11.00
CA ASN A 248 -6.28 -5.87 12.03
C ASN A 248 -6.56 -5.18 13.38
N ALA A 249 -5.87 -4.10 13.70
CA ALA A 249 -6.18 -3.30 14.89
C ALA A 249 -7.60 -2.72 14.81
N GLN A 250 -8.01 -2.18 13.64
CA GLN A 250 -9.38 -1.74 13.44
C GLN A 250 -10.40 -2.87 13.59
N VAL A 251 -10.13 -4.06 13.06
CA VAL A 251 -10.99 -5.25 13.25
C VAL A 251 -11.15 -5.59 14.75
N GLN A 252 -10.09 -5.48 15.52
CA GLN A 252 -10.13 -5.71 16.96
C GLN A 252 -10.97 -4.66 17.69
N ASP A 253 -10.81 -3.36 17.35
CA ASP A 253 -11.57 -2.27 17.97
C ASP A 253 -13.08 -2.43 17.73
N PHE A 254 -13.49 -2.74 16.50
CA PHE A 254 -14.90 -3.05 16.20
C PHE A 254 -15.38 -4.33 16.88
N THR A 255 -14.50 -5.32 17.05
CA THR A 255 -14.82 -6.57 17.75
C THR A 255 -15.12 -6.32 19.24
N ARG A 256 -14.37 -5.43 19.88
CA ARG A 256 -14.58 -5.03 21.29
C ARG A 256 -15.73 -4.05 21.44
N GLY A 257 -16.12 -3.36 20.36
CA GLY A 257 -17.13 -2.30 20.39
C GLY A 257 -16.58 -0.94 20.81
N ASP A 258 -15.27 -0.77 20.76
CA ASP A 258 -14.57 0.50 21.04
C ASP A 258 -14.88 1.52 19.93
N ALA A 259 -15.08 1.04 18.69
CA ALA A 259 -15.55 1.83 17.57
C ALA A 259 -16.85 1.26 17.00
N VAL A 260 -17.70 2.13 16.45
CA VAL A 260 -19.00 1.74 15.86
C VAL A 260 -19.24 2.29 14.47
N VAL A 261 -18.40 3.21 14.00
CA VAL A 261 -18.43 3.77 12.65
C VAL A 261 -17.04 4.24 12.25
N SER A 262 -16.65 4.00 11.01
CA SER A 262 -15.32 4.34 10.48
C SER A 262 -15.29 4.38 8.96
N GLY A 263 -14.40 5.18 8.39
CA GLY A 263 -13.84 4.90 7.07
C GLY A 263 -13.00 3.62 7.13
N SER A 264 -13.18 2.72 6.17
CA SER A 264 -12.55 1.38 6.20
C SER A 264 -12.34 0.85 4.79
N TRP A 265 -11.55 -0.18 4.65
CA TRP A 265 -11.52 -0.97 3.42
C TRP A 265 -12.54 -2.13 3.51
N PRO A 266 -12.98 -2.69 2.38
CA PRO A 266 -13.84 -3.87 2.38
C PRO A 266 -13.23 -5.07 3.12
N PHE A 267 -11.91 -5.16 3.22
CA PHE A 267 -11.17 -6.19 3.95
C PHE A 267 -11.63 -6.31 5.41
N GLN A 268 -11.67 -5.21 6.16
CA GLN A 268 -12.08 -5.23 7.56
C GLN A 268 -13.55 -5.60 7.71
N VAL A 269 -14.41 -5.09 6.80
CA VAL A 269 -15.83 -5.44 6.77
C VAL A 269 -16.02 -6.95 6.61
N ASN A 270 -15.30 -7.54 5.64
CA ASN A 270 -15.38 -8.98 5.38
C ASN A 270 -14.83 -9.81 6.54
N ALA A 271 -13.70 -9.40 7.14
CA ALA A 271 -13.13 -10.08 8.30
C ALA A 271 -14.08 -10.07 9.51
N LEU A 272 -14.73 -8.94 9.78
CA LEU A 272 -15.70 -8.82 10.87
C LEU A 272 -16.97 -9.65 10.60
N ARG A 273 -17.49 -9.63 9.37
CA ARG A 273 -18.67 -10.42 8.99
C ARG A 273 -18.40 -11.92 9.02
N ALA A 274 -17.22 -12.37 8.58
CA ALA A 274 -16.82 -13.76 8.71
C ALA A 274 -16.81 -14.24 10.17
N ASN A 275 -16.51 -13.35 11.10
CA ASN A 275 -16.57 -13.57 12.54
C ASN A 275 -17.93 -13.19 13.16
N GLN A 276 -19.00 -13.14 12.35
CA GLN A 276 -20.40 -12.88 12.77
C GLN A 276 -20.58 -11.57 13.57
N ARG A 277 -19.71 -10.59 13.33
CA ARG A 277 -19.85 -9.27 13.97
C ARG A 277 -20.94 -8.46 13.26
N PRO A 278 -21.73 -7.67 14.02
CA PRO A 278 -22.86 -6.92 13.47
C PRO A 278 -22.39 -5.67 12.73
N VAL A 279 -21.73 -5.83 11.60
CA VAL A 279 -21.22 -4.74 10.77
C VAL A 279 -21.77 -4.81 9.35
N ALA A 280 -21.91 -3.65 8.74
CA ALA A 280 -22.17 -3.47 7.33
C ALA A 280 -21.37 -2.26 6.82
N SER A 281 -21.37 -2.06 5.53
CA SER A 281 -20.76 -0.89 4.90
C SER A 281 -21.66 -0.30 3.83
N THR A 282 -21.42 0.96 3.51
CA THR A 282 -22.13 1.70 2.46
C THR A 282 -21.16 2.68 1.80
N ILE A 283 -21.51 3.14 0.60
CA ILE A 283 -20.96 4.35 -0.01
C ILE A 283 -22.00 5.45 0.17
N PRO A 284 -21.71 6.52 0.92
CA PRO A 284 -22.60 7.64 1.10
C PRO A 284 -22.93 8.38 -0.19
N LEU A 285 -23.89 9.32 -0.13
CA LEU A 285 -24.37 10.08 -1.29
C LEU A 285 -23.27 10.97 -1.91
N GLU A 286 -22.34 11.43 -1.10
CA GLU A 286 -21.19 12.23 -1.54
C GLU A 286 -20.21 11.43 -2.43
N GLY A 287 -20.39 10.11 -2.54
CA GLY A 287 -19.41 9.22 -3.15
C GLY A 287 -18.35 8.79 -2.15
N ALA A 288 -17.19 8.35 -2.66
CA ALA A 288 -16.06 7.94 -1.83
C ALA A 288 -14.72 8.21 -2.52
N THR A 289 -13.67 8.32 -1.73
CA THR A 289 -12.33 8.06 -2.24
C THR A 289 -12.15 6.56 -2.49
N GLY A 290 -11.19 6.21 -3.31
CA GLY A 290 -10.88 4.82 -3.62
C GLY A 290 -9.39 4.66 -3.85
N TRP A 291 -8.95 3.43 -3.91
CA TRP A 291 -7.57 3.09 -4.19
C TRP A 291 -7.50 2.20 -5.42
N ALA A 292 -6.44 2.37 -6.19
CA ALA A 292 -6.09 1.50 -7.29
C ALA A 292 -4.59 1.22 -7.21
N ASP A 293 -4.27 -0.02 -6.89
CA ASP A 293 -2.92 -0.41 -6.56
C ASP A 293 -2.18 -0.92 -7.78
N THR A 294 -0.91 -0.55 -7.86
CA THR A 294 -0.02 -0.90 -8.94
C THR A 294 1.18 -1.64 -8.39
N THR A 295 1.49 -2.81 -8.96
CA THR A 295 2.74 -3.52 -8.65
C THR A 295 3.85 -2.96 -9.52
N MET A 296 4.85 -2.36 -8.87
CA MET A 296 5.95 -1.62 -9.48
C MET A 296 7.28 -2.29 -9.19
N MET A 297 8.22 -2.22 -10.14
CA MET A 297 9.55 -2.81 -9.99
C MET A 297 10.55 -1.80 -9.47
N TYR A 298 11.31 -2.18 -8.44
CA TYR A 298 12.40 -1.37 -7.91
C TYR A 298 13.46 -1.09 -8.99
N ALA A 299 13.99 0.13 -9.01
CA ALA A 299 14.95 0.54 -10.04
C ALA A 299 16.23 -0.31 -10.06
N ARG A 300 16.58 -0.91 -8.91
CA ARG A 300 17.73 -1.80 -8.74
C ARG A 300 17.31 -3.17 -8.22
N ALA A 301 16.22 -3.72 -8.77
CA ALA A 301 15.73 -5.06 -8.43
C ALA A 301 16.83 -6.10 -8.61
N ARG A 302 17.00 -6.96 -7.60
CA ARG A 302 18.01 -8.03 -7.62
C ARG A 302 17.53 -9.26 -8.36
N HIS A 303 16.21 -9.41 -8.46
CA HIS A 303 15.57 -10.58 -9.04
C HIS A 303 14.56 -10.19 -10.14
N PRO A 304 15.01 -9.44 -11.19
CA PRO A 304 14.11 -8.88 -12.19
C PRO A 304 13.37 -9.94 -13.01
N ASN A 305 13.96 -11.12 -13.26
CA ASN A 305 13.29 -12.17 -14.02
C ASN A 305 12.17 -12.84 -13.19
N CYS A 306 12.40 -13.11 -11.91
CA CYS A 306 11.35 -13.55 -10.98
C CYS A 306 10.27 -12.48 -10.82
N ALA A 307 10.65 -11.19 -10.78
CA ALA A 307 9.70 -10.08 -10.70
C ALA A 307 8.77 -10.03 -11.92
N TYR A 308 9.29 -10.15 -13.15
CA TYR A 308 8.45 -10.21 -14.36
C TYR A 308 7.54 -11.45 -14.38
N LYS A 309 8.01 -12.60 -13.89
CA LYS A 309 7.16 -13.79 -13.74
C LYS A 309 6.00 -13.55 -12.77
N TRP A 310 6.27 -12.84 -11.66
CA TRP A 310 5.21 -12.47 -10.72
C TRP A 310 4.23 -11.47 -11.32
N LEU A 311 4.70 -10.44 -12.02
CA LEU A 311 3.84 -9.47 -12.70
C LEU A 311 2.88 -10.15 -13.66
N GLU A 312 3.36 -11.10 -14.48
CA GLU A 312 2.52 -11.89 -15.38
C GLU A 312 1.57 -12.82 -14.62
N TRP A 313 2.06 -13.57 -13.62
CA TRP A 313 1.27 -14.48 -12.80
C TRP A 313 0.14 -13.78 -12.08
N SER A 314 0.41 -12.61 -11.52
CA SER A 314 -0.53 -11.81 -10.76
C SER A 314 -1.72 -11.30 -11.59
N LEU A 315 -1.62 -11.30 -12.91
CA LEU A 315 -2.69 -10.93 -13.85
C LEU A 315 -3.54 -12.12 -14.29
N SER A 316 -3.26 -13.35 -13.83
CA SER A 316 -4.14 -14.46 -14.16
C SER A 316 -5.53 -14.24 -13.56
N PRO A 317 -6.63 -14.52 -14.27
CA PRO A 317 -7.99 -14.32 -13.75
C PRO A 317 -8.24 -15.05 -12.43
N LYS A 318 -7.61 -16.21 -12.22
CA LYS A 318 -7.71 -16.96 -10.97
C LYS A 318 -7.09 -16.16 -9.81
N VAL A 319 -5.85 -15.73 -9.93
CA VAL A 319 -5.16 -14.98 -8.88
C VAL A 319 -5.88 -13.67 -8.59
N GLN A 320 -6.23 -12.93 -9.61
CA GLN A 320 -6.97 -11.66 -9.48
C GLN A 320 -8.31 -11.86 -8.73
N GLY A 321 -9.05 -12.91 -9.04
CA GLY A 321 -10.31 -13.22 -8.37
C GLY A 321 -10.12 -13.72 -6.94
N ASP A 322 -9.09 -14.51 -6.66
CA ASP A 322 -8.78 -15.01 -5.32
C ASP A 322 -8.36 -13.87 -4.38
N VAL A 323 -7.55 -12.93 -4.88
CA VAL A 323 -7.20 -11.69 -4.14
C VAL A 323 -8.43 -10.85 -3.87
N ALA A 324 -9.28 -10.64 -4.88
CA ALA A 324 -10.53 -9.89 -4.74
C ALA A 324 -11.47 -10.54 -3.71
N ALA A 325 -11.56 -11.87 -3.69
CA ALA A 325 -12.36 -12.60 -2.71
C ALA A 325 -11.79 -12.46 -1.28
N ARG A 326 -10.47 -12.50 -1.14
CA ARG A 326 -9.78 -12.37 0.16
C ARG A 326 -9.92 -10.97 0.73
N PHE A 327 -9.63 -9.97 -0.10
CA PHE A 327 -9.56 -8.58 0.32
C PHE A 327 -10.92 -7.85 0.26
N GLY A 328 -11.85 -8.31 -0.57
CA GLY A 328 -13.07 -7.57 -0.89
C GLY A 328 -12.83 -6.46 -1.91
N SER A 329 -11.71 -6.53 -2.63
CA SER A 329 -11.32 -5.64 -3.70
C SER A 329 -11.99 -5.98 -5.02
N LEU A 330 -11.59 -5.30 -6.06
CA LEU A 330 -12.01 -5.53 -7.44
C LEU A 330 -10.77 -5.86 -8.28
N PRO A 331 -10.85 -6.91 -9.10
CA PRO A 331 -9.75 -7.28 -9.97
C PRO A 331 -9.57 -6.23 -11.07
N THR A 332 -8.33 -6.01 -11.48
CA THR A 332 -8.00 -5.18 -12.64
C THR A 332 -8.16 -5.95 -13.97
N VAL A 333 -8.27 -7.26 -13.90
CA VAL A 333 -8.61 -8.14 -15.04
C VAL A 333 -10.09 -8.50 -14.96
N PRO A 334 -10.97 -7.92 -15.82
CA PRO A 334 -12.43 -8.12 -15.72
C PRO A 334 -12.88 -9.59 -15.82
N ALA A 335 -12.14 -10.43 -16.54
CA ALA A 335 -12.42 -11.85 -16.65
C ALA A 335 -12.38 -12.61 -15.30
N ALA A 336 -11.68 -12.06 -14.30
CA ALA A 336 -11.63 -12.62 -12.95
C ALA A 336 -12.96 -12.56 -12.20
N CYS A 337 -13.90 -11.70 -12.63
CA CYS A 337 -15.24 -11.61 -12.07
C CYS A 337 -16.15 -12.79 -12.49
N ALA A 338 -15.74 -13.53 -13.51
CA ALA A 338 -16.48 -14.68 -14.00
C ALA A 338 -15.86 -15.99 -13.50
N ASN A 339 -16.71 -16.90 -13.02
CA ASN A 339 -16.33 -18.28 -12.70
C ASN A 339 -15.21 -18.45 -11.65
N ASN A 340 -15.00 -17.45 -10.76
CA ASN A 340 -14.11 -17.62 -9.62
C ASN A 340 -14.90 -18.18 -8.42
N ALA A 341 -14.50 -19.37 -7.94
CA ALA A 341 -15.22 -20.09 -6.88
C ALA A 341 -15.19 -19.36 -5.54
N LEU A 342 -14.09 -18.66 -5.22
CA LEU A 342 -13.93 -17.92 -3.95
C LEU A 342 -14.67 -16.58 -3.98
N LEU A 343 -14.68 -15.90 -5.13
CA LEU A 343 -15.38 -14.64 -5.31
C LEU A 343 -16.91 -14.85 -5.37
N GLY A 344 -17.34 -16.01 -5.86
CA GLY A 344 -18.75 -16.37 -6.00
C GLY A 344 -19.48 -15.61 -7.11
N PRO A 345 -20.75 -15.94 -7.37
CA PRO A 345 -21.46 -15.46 -8.57
C PRO A 345 -21.82 -13.98 -8.55
N GLY A 346 -21.78 -13.34 -7.39
CA GLY A 346 -22.06 -11.90 -7.23
C GLY A 346 -20.87 -11.06 -6.82
N GLY A 347 -19.68 -11.67 -6.69
CA GLY A 347 -18.55 -11.09 -5.97
C GLY A 347 -18.12 -9.72 -6.45
N CYS A 348 -17.84 -9.55 -7.73
CA CYS A 348 -17.44 -8.25 -8.27
C CYS A 348 -18.54 -7.18 -8.13
N ARG A 349 -19.80 -7.58 -8.27
CA ARG A 349 -20.93 -6.66 -8.07
C ARG A 349 -21.09 -6.30 -6.60
N THR A 350 -20.94 -7.28 -5.71
CA THR A 350 -20.99 -7.09 -4.26
C THR A 350 -19.87 -6.17 -3.78
N ASN A 351 -18.67 -6.29 -4.37
CA ASN A 351 -17.52 -5.46 -4.06
C ASN A 351 -17.58 -4.07 -4.72
N GLY A 352 -18.55 -3.81 -5.60
CA GLY A 352 -18.81 -2.47 -6.14
C GLY A 352 -18.20 -2.18 -7.50
N VAL A 353 -18.10 -3.19 -8.40
CA VAL A 353 -17.55 -2.99 -9.78
C VAL A 353 -18.26 -1.87 -10.57
N ASN A 354 -19.53 -1.62 -10.27
CA ASN A 354 -20.34 -0.59 -10.87
C ASN A 354 -20.14 0.81 -10.23
N LEU A 355 -19.26 0.94 -9.25
CA LEU A 355 -19.02 2.20 -8.55
C LEU A 355 -17.78 2.95 -9.07
N PHE A 356 -17.07 2.39 -10.05
CA PHE A 356 -15.81 2.94 -10.56
C PHE A 356 -15.88 4.46 -10.82
N ASP A 357 -16.91 4.90 -11.53
CA ASP A 357 -17.07 6.31 -11.93
C ASP A 357 -17.54 7.23 -10.78
N LYS A 358 -17.84 6.65 -9.61
CA LYS A 358 -18.19 7.37 -8.38
C LYS A 358 -17.03 7.49 -7.40
N LEU A 359 -15.86 6.96 -7.76
CA LEU A 359 -14.69 6.96 -6.90
C LEU A 359 -13.70 8.03 -7.35
N HIS A 360 -13.16 8.74 -6.37
CA HIS A 360 -11.99 9.58 -6.52
C HIS A 360 -10.76 8.78 -6.10
N PHE A 361 -10.05 8.20 -7.07
CA PHE A 361 -8.90 7.34 -6.78
C PHE A 361 -7.74 8.11 -6.18
N TRP A 362 -7.13 7.53 -5.15
CA TRP A 362 -5.96 8.07 -4.48
C TRP A 362 -4.85 8.39 -5.47
N ARG A 363 -4.29 9.58 -5.35
CA ARG A 363 -3.12 10.03 -6.10
C ARG A 363 -2.36 11.06 -5.29
N THR A 364 -1.08 11.20 -5.58
CA THR A 364 -0.22 12.18 -4.92
C THR A 364 -0.68 13.60 -5.29
N PRO A 365 -1.05 14.46 -4.34
CA PRO A 365 -1.24 15.88 -4.60
C PRO A 365 0.05 16.55 -5.05
N GLU A 366 0.01 17.26 -6.18
CA GLU A 366 1.14 17.99 -6.75
C GLU A 366 0.89 19.50 -6.71
N ALA A 367 1.98 20.30 -6.80
CA ALA A 367 1.87 21.75 -6.86
C ALA A 367 1.23 22.24 -8.16
N SER A 368 1.49 21.55 -9.28
CA SER A 368 0.80 21.73 -10.53
C SER A 368 -0.46 20.90 -10.56
N CYS A 369 -1.59 21.50 -10.92
CA CYS A 369 -2.89 20.84 -10.97
C CYS A 369 -3.65 21.22 -12.23
N ARG A 370 -4.65 20.43 -12.56
CA ARG A 370 -5.44 20.58 -13.78
C ARG A 370 -6.67 21.47 -13.59
N THR A 371 -7.19 21.49 -12.37
CA THR A 371 -8.46 22.14 -12.05
C THR A 371 -8.32 23.61 -11.65
N GLN A 372 -7.09 24.06 -11.36
CA GLN A 372 -6.82 25.43 -10.90
C GLN A 372 -5.34 25.83 -11.11
N THR A 373 -5.00 27.09 -10.83
CA THR A 373 -3.67 27.67 -11.11
C THR A 373 -2.54 27.03 -10.28
N SER A 374 -2.80 26.71 -9.01
CA SER A 374 -1.82 26.08 -8.10
C SER A 374 -2.54 25.26 -7.03
N CYS A 375 -1.91 24.21 -6.60
CA CYS A 375 -2.41 23.31 -5.56
C CYS A 375 -1.37 23.09 -4.46
N VAL A 376 -1.86 22.68 -3.30
CA VAL A 376 -1.03 22.35 -2.16
C VAL A 376 -0.42 20.96 -2.35
N PRO A 377 0.92 20.83 -2.41
CA PRO A 377 1.57 19.55 -2.70
C PRO A 377 1.60 18.61 -1.49
N TYR A 378 1.75 17.31 -1.74
CA TYR A 378 1.73 16.24 -0.72
C TYR A 378 2.67 16.49 0.47
N ARG A 379 3.84 17.11 0.25
CA ARG A 379 4.76 17.45 1.34
C ARG A 379 4.09 18.32 2.41
N ARG A 380 3.24 19.27 1.98
CA ARG A 380 2.46 20.10 2.90
C ARG A 380 1.36 19.27 3.57
N TRP A 381 0.71 18.37 2.83
CA TRP A 381 -0.29 17.46 3.40
C TRP A 381 0.32 16.63 4.54
N SER A 382 1.49 16.02 4.34
CA SER A 382 2.17 15.23 5.39
C SER A 382 2.49 16.06 6.62
N ALA A 383 3.05 17.27 6.44
CA ALA A 383 3.43 18.14 7.55
C ALA A 383 2.22 18.64 8.36
N ASP A 384 1.18 19.10 7.64
CA ASP A 384 0.01 19.69 8.28
C ASP A 384 -0.91 18.62 8.88
N TYR A 385 -0.99 17.42 8.26
CA TYR A 385 -1.66 16.27 8.85
C TYR A 385 -1.01 15.89 10.20
N ALA A 386 0.31 15.75 10.22
CA ALA A 386 1.04 15.46 11.45
C ALA A 386 0.78 16.51 12.53
N ALA A 387 0.69 17.80 12.15
CA ALA A 387 0.36 18.88 13.09
C ALA A 387 -1.09 18.79 13.63
N VAL A 388 -2.05 18.38 12.80
CA VAL A 388 -3.43 18.15 13.25
C VAL A 388 -3.51 16.94 14.19
N MET A 389 -2.78 15.86 13.89
CA MET A 389 -2.78 14.64 14.70
C MET A 389 -1.91 14.75 15.96
N GLY A 390 -0.84 15.52 15.93
CA GLY A 390 0.10 15.73 17.05
C GLY A 390 -0.43 16.58 18.21
N GLY A 391 -1.61 17.17 18.07
CA GLY A 391 -2.30 17.92 19.12
C GLY A 391 -3.01 17.03 20.16
N ARG A 392 -2.62 15.77 20.31
CA ARG A 392 -3.16 14.81 21.28
C ARG A 392 -2.43 14.93 22.62
#